data_edc0c9795d9d966d40d84c2cf73b638f
#
_entry.id   edc0c9795d9d966d40d84c2cf73b638f
#
_cell.length_a   1.000
_cell.length_b   1.000
_cell.length_c   1.000
_cell.angle_alpha   90.00
_cell.angle_beta   90.00
_cell.angle_gamma   90.00
#
_symmetry.space_group_name_H-M   'P 1'
#
loop_
_entity.id
_entity.type
_entity.pdbx_description
1 polymer ?
#
loop_
_entity_poly.entity_id
_entity_poly.type
_entity_poly.pdbx_seq_one_letter_code
_entity_poly.pdbx_strand_id
1 'polypeptide(L)'
;MSYKDEELLRMRQKIEEFKKQQTAEETIEQECAQSIHDPVVYITKLPVEFRERPLLEDRIIMRIPVDFELVPPEIVEQIFYMQSKPQFVYENSYLPLGLAFNLTEVAMDEEKLNALYPYILSMLKKIGPGVRILSSDKKRIHDTAVIITEFIAQTITEPTYNQQFTFILDGKMAAGNLLCTSVFMKRYKPIMEEMIETLYIPTGAATEEGPQ
;
A
#
# COMPACT_ATOMS: atom_id res chain seq x y z
N MET A 1 49.19 9.83 -18.26
CA MET A 1 47.88 9.98 -18.93
C MET A 1 47.73 11.43 -19.34
N SER A 2 47.30 11.69 -20.58
CA SER A 2 47.06 13.06 -21.05
C SER A 2 45.71 13.55 -20.48
N TYR A 3 45.61 14.84 -20.18
CA TYR A 3 44.35 15.50 -19.75
C TYR A 3 43.16 15.16 -20.64
N LYS A 4 43.39 14.97 -21.93
CA LYS A 4 42.36 14.50 -22.88
C LYS A 4 41.86 13.07 -22.63
N ASP A 5 42.69 12.19 -22.11
CA ASP A 5 42.32 10.80 -21.82
C ASP A 5 41.40 10.73 -20.60
N GLU A 6 41.62 11.58 -19.60
CA GLU A 6 40.76 11.70 -18.41
C GLU A 6 39.40 12.31 -18.76
N GLU A 7 39.35 13.27 -19.65
CA GLU A 7 38.11 13.92 -20.08
C GLU A 7 37.25 12.93 -20.91
N LEU A 8 37.89 12.15 -21.77
CA LEU A 8 37.24 11.08 -22.53
C LEU A 8 36.66 9.97 -21.61
N LEU A 9 37.40 9.58 -20.57
CA LEU A 9 36.94 8.62 -19.59
C LEU A 9 35.71 9.12 -18.81
N ARG A 10 35.74 10.37 -18.35
CA ARG A 10 34.60 11.02 -17.67
C ARG A 10 33.36 11.13 -18.57
N MET A 11 33.55 11.46 -19.85
CA MET A 11 32.45 11.47 -20.81
C MET A 11 31.84 10.08 -21.02
N ARG A 12 32.67 9.05 -21.15
CA ARG A 12 32.19 7.66 -21.28
C ARG A 12 31.40 7.21 -20.05
N GLN A 13 31.91 7.50 -18.85
CA GLN A 13 31.21 7.19 -17.60
C GLN A 13 29.84 7.88 -17.52
N LYS A 14 29.77 9.17 -17.86
CA LYS A 14 28.50 9.91 -17.91
C LYS A 14 27.51 9.34 -18.91
N ILE A 15 27.98 8.92 -20.09
CA ILE A 15 27.14 8.30 -21.13
C ILE A 15 26.62 6.93 -20.65
N GLU A 16 27.45 6.14 -19.97
CA GLU A 16 27.03 4.85 -19.41
C GLU A 16 26.02 5.02 -18.28
N GLU A 17 26.24 6.00 -17.39
CA GLU A 17 25.29 6.32 -16.33
C GLU A 17 23.96 6.80 -16.91
N PHE A 18 23.99 7.69 -17.90
CA PHE A 18 22.78 8.16 -18.58
C PHE A 18 22.02 7.03 -19.26
N LYS A 19 22.72 6.12 -19.98
CA LYS A 19 22.08 4.94 -20.59
C LYS A 19 21.48 4.01 -19.55
N LYS A 20 22.16 3.79 -18.40
CA LYS A 20 21.62 2.97 -17.30
C LYS A 20 20.36 3.60 -16.70
N GLN A 21 20.37 4.93 -16.50
CA GLN A 21 19.19 5.65 -16.00
C GLN A 21 18.02 5.56 -16.98
N GLN A 22 18.26 5.80 -18.28
CA GLN A 22 17.23 5.71 -19.32
C GLN A 22 16.63 4.30 -19.41
N THR A 23 17.46 3.25 -19.41
CA THR A 23 16.99 1.86 -19.39
C THR A 23 16.18 1.53 -18.12
N ALA A 24 16.58 2.09 -16.97
CA ALA A 24 15.85 1.90 -15.73
C ALA A 24 14.48 2.61 -15.75
N GLU A 25 14.41 3.82 -16.30
CA GLU A 25 13.15 4.57 -16.46
C GLU A 25 12.20 3.87 -17.43
N GLU A 26 12.67 3.42 -18.60
CA GLU A 26 11.88 2.64 -19.57
C GLU A 26 11.34 1.35 -18.95
N THR A 27 12.14 0.66 -18.13
CA THR A 27 11.69 -0.54 -17.41
C THR A 27 10.60 -0.23 -16.41
N ILE A 28 10.72 0.88 -15.66
CA ILE A 28 9.68 1.31 -14.71
C ILE A 28 8.39 1.69 -15.43
N GLU A 29 8.48 2.41 -16.55
CA GLU A 29 7.31 2.76 -17.36
C GLU A 29 6.59 1.53 -17.91
N GLN A 30 7.34 0.52 -18.39
CA GLN A 30 6.76 -0.74 -18.85
C GLN A 30 6.11 -1.53 -17.72
N GLU A 31 6.72 -1.57 -16.52
CA GLU A 31 6.14 -2.21 -15.34
C GLU A 31 4.88 -1.47 -14.87
N CYS A 32 4.87 -0.13 -14.91
CA CYS A 32 3.70 0.69 -14.55
C CYS A 32 2.53 0.62 -15.54
N ALA A 33 2.77 0.14 -16.75
CA ALA A 33 1.73 -0.07 -17.77
C ALA A 33 0.96 -1.39 -17.60
N GLN A 34 1.41 -2.29 -16.71
CA GLN A 34 0.73 -3.55 -16.41
C GLN A 34 -0.38 -3.33 -15.38
N SER A 35 -1.43 -4.12 -15.48
CA SER A 35 -2.54 -4.13 -14.52
C SER A 35 -2.48 -5.38 -13.64
N ILE A 36 -2.90 -5.29 -12.38
CA ILE A 36 -3.06 -6.46 -11.49
C ILE A 36 -4.13 -7.44 -12.00
N HIS A 37 -4.91 -7.05 -13.01
CA HIS A 37 -5.88 -7.92 -13.69
C HIS A 37 -5.24 -8.78 -14.78
N ASP A 38 -3.99 -8.50 -15.16
CA ASP A 38 -3.23 -9.35 -16.07
C ASP A 38 -2.92 -10.71 -15.43
N PRO A 39 -2.78 -11.78 -16.22
CA PRO A 39 -2.46 -13.11 -15.68
C PRO A 39 -1.19 -13.14 -14.83
N VAL A 40 -0.18 -12.37 -15.22
CA VAL A 40 1.09 -12.20 -14.51
C VAL A 40 1.56 -10.76 -14.67
N VAL A 41 1.93 -10.14 -13.57
CA VAL A 41 2.53 -8.80 -13.52
C VAL A 41 4.02 -8.93 -13.21
N TYR A 42 4.88 -8.29 -13.97
CA TYR A 42 6.31 -8.31 -13.70
C TYR A 42 6.71 -7.10 -12.87
N ILE A 43 7.14 -7.34 -11.63
CA ILE A 43 7.62 -6.31 -10.71
C ILE A 43 9.08 -6.59 -10.42
N THR A 44 9.98 -5.66 -10.75
CA THR A 44 11.45 -5.88 -10.65
C THR A 44 11.92 -7.17 -11.33
N LYS A 45 11.30 -7.51 -12.48
CA LYS A 45 11.53 -8.76 -13.24
C LYS A 45 11.03 -10.03 -12.54
N LEU A 46 10.39 -9.93 -11.37
CA LEU A 46 9.76 -11.06 -10.71
C LEU A 46 8.33 -11.20 -11.21
N PRO A 47 7.89 -12.40 -11.63
CA PRO A 47 6.50 -12.65 -11.97
C PRO A 47 5.66 -12.69 -10.70
N VAL A 48 4.60 -11.91 -10.67
CA VAL A 48 3.65 -11.83 -9.55
C VAL A 48 2.24 -12.07 -10.08
N GLU A 49 1.56 -13.05 -9.52
CA GLU A 49 0.14 -13.30 -9.80
C GLU A 49 -0.70 -12.60 -8.74
N PHE A 50 -1.79 -11.96 -9.19
CA PHE A 50 -2.78 -11.34 -8.32
C PHE A 50 -4.10 -12.08 -8.42
N ARG A 51 -4.75 -12.36 -7.28
CA ARG A 51 -6.07 -12.98 -7.22
C ARG A 51 -6.94 -12.32 -6.17
N GLU A 52 -8.24 -12.36 -6.38
CA GLU A 52 -9.20 -12.02 -5.34
C GLU A 52 -9.07 -13.01 -4.19
N ARG A 53 -8.90 -12.47 -2.99
CA ARG A 53 -8.75 -13.24 -1.77
C ARG A 53 -9.61 -12.65 -0.66
N PRO A 54 -10.28 -13.50 0.09
CA PRO A 54 -10.96 -13.09 1.31
C PRO A 54 -9.91 -12.71 2.37
N LEU A 55 -10.16 -11.61 3.06
CA LEU A 55 -9.31 -11.05 4.11
C LEU A 55 -10.16 -10.70 5.33
N LEU A 56 -9.52 -10.49 6.48
CA LEU A 56 -10.18 -10.11 7.74
C LEU A 56 -11.30 -11.10 8.12
N GLU A 57 -10.99 -12.39 8.08
CA GLU A 57 -11.97 -13.47 8.38
C GLU A 57 -13.16 -13.43 7.41
N ASP A 58 -12.88 -13.32 6.11
CA ASP A 58 -13.83 -13.29 5.00
C ASP A 58 -14.77 -12.07 4.96
N ARG A 59 -14.49 -11.03 5.76
CA ARG A 59 -15.33 -9.82 5.79
C ARG A 59 -15.08 -8.87 4.64
N ILE A 60 -13.94 -8.94 3.99
CA ILE A 60 -13.64 -8.18 2.78
C ILE A 60 -12.98 -9.07 1.73
N ILE A 61 -13.08 -8.68 0.47
CA ILE A 61 -12.36 -9.30 -0.64
C ILE A 61 -11.51 -8.23 -1.29
N MET A 62 -10.25 -8.55 -1.57
CA MET A 62 -9.34 -7.70 -2.35
C MET A 62 -8.49 -8.55 -3.28
N ARG A 63 -8.11 -7.99 -4.42
CA ARG A 63 -7.13 -8.60 -5.32
C ARG A 63 -5.73 -8.26 -4.85
N ILE A 64 -5.02 -9.27 -4.33
CA ILE A 64 -3.68 -9.15 -3.76
C ILE A 64 -2.75 -10.22 -4.34
N PRO A 65 -1.42 -10.12 -4.20
CA PRO A 65 -0.51 -11.20 -4.58
C PRO A 65 -0.93 -12.54 -3.96
N VAL A 66 -0.88 -13.60 -4.77
CA VAL A 66 -1.36 -14.95 -4.34
C VAL A 66 -0.56 -15.52 -3.18
N ASP A 67 0.67 -15.12 -3.06
CA ASP A 67 1.65 -15.56 -2.07
C ASP A 67 1.83 -14.59 -0.88
N PHE A 68 0.95 -13.60 -0.76
CA PHE A 68 0.83 -12.86 0.49
C PHE A 68 0.28 -13.79 1.58
N GLU A 69 0.98 -13.87 2.70
CA GLU A 69 0.56 -14.66 3.86
C GLU A 69 0.22 -13.73 5.03
N LEU A 70 -0.73 -14.16 5.84
CA LEU A 70 -1.03 -13.48 7.10
C LEU A 70 0.15 -13.71 8.06
N VAL A 71 0.79 -12.63 8.46
CA VAL A 71 1.90 -12.67 9.42
C VAL A 71 1.35 -13.08 10.80
N PRO A 72 1.94 -14.09 11.45
CA PRO A 72 1.53 -14.49 12.79
C PRO A 72 1.55 -13.32 13.80
N PRO A 73 0.56 -13.20 14.69
CA PRO A 73 0.50 -12.10 15.66
C PRO A 73 1.77 -11.93 16.50
N GLU A 74 2.44 -13.01 16.84
CA GLU A 74 3.68 -13.03 17.62
C GLU A 74 4.83 -12.34 16.88
N ILE A 75 4.85 -12.46 15.55
CA ILE A 75 5.83 -11.79 14.67
C ILE A 75 5.47 -10.33 14.52
N VAL A 76 4.18 -10.00 14.33
CA VAL A 76 3.71 -8.60 14.29
C VAL A 76 4.10 -7.88 15.58
N GLU A 77 3.98 -8.52 16.75
CA GLU A 77 4.39 -7.97 18.04
C GLU A 77 5.90 -7.68 18.14
N GLN A 78 6.72 -8.46 17.48
CA GLN A 78 8.19 -8.26 17.46
C GLN A 78 8.59 -7.14 16.50
N ILE A 79 7.89 -6.97 15.39
CA ILE A 79 8.21 -5.97 14.37
C ILE A 79 7.69 -4.59 14.77
N PHE A 80 6.47 -4.52 15.34
CA PHE A 80 5.81 -3.27 15.69
C PHE A 80 5.84 -3.02 17.20
N TYR A 81 6.87 -2.31 17.67
CA TYR A 81 7.04 -1.95 19.09
C TYR A 81 6.09 -0.84 19.58
N MET A 82 5.21 -0.30 18.70
CA MET A 82 4.37 0.85 19.01
C MET A 82 3.00 0.44 19.58
N GLN A 83 2.37 1.36 20.33
CA GLN A 83 1.03 1.16 20.93
C GLN A 83 -0.09 0.95 19.90
N SER A 84 0.09 1.38 18.67
CA SER A 84 -0.87 1.24 17.55
C SER A 84 -0.34 0.28 16.48
N LYS A 85 -0.02 -0.94 16.88
CA LYS A 85 0.37 -2.01 15.93
C LYS A 85 -0.84 -2.44 15.09
N PRO A 86 -0.64 -2.81 13.82
CA PRO A 86 -1.70 -3.38 12.99
C PRO A 86 -2.16 -4.72 13.56
N GLN A 87 -3.45 -5.01 13.41
CA GLN A 87 -4.03 -6.29 13.86
C GLN A 87 -3.79 -7.40 12.85
N PHE A 88 -3.79 -7.07 11.57
CA PHE A 88 -3.58 -8.01 10.47
C PHE A 88 -2.49 -7.44 9.56
N VAL A 89 -1.50 -8.25 9.22
CA VAL A 89 -0.43 -7.89 8.28
C VAL A 89 -0.31 -9.01 7.27
N TYR A 90 -0.35 -8.66 5.99
CA TYR A 90 -0.18 -9.59 4.87
C TYR A 90 1.05 -9.14 4.08
N GLU A 91 2.00 -10.05 3.90
CA GLU A 91 3.23 -9.80 3.16
C GLU A 91 3.81 -11.09 2.57
N ASN A 92 4.83 -10.96 1.78
CA ASN A 92 5.72 -12.06 1.40
C ASN A 92 7.18 -11.62 1.55
N SER A 93 8.11 -12.60 1.50
CA SER A 93 9.52 -12.36 1.80
C SER A 93 10.32 -11.69 0.66
N TYR A 94 9.74 -11.53 -0.53
CA TYR A 94 10.49 -11.06 -1.71
C TYR A 94 9.94 -9.79 -2.37
N LEU A 95 8.70 -9.40 -2.08
CA LEU A 95 8.15 -8.11 -2.51
C LEU A 95 8.31 -7.09 -1.37
N PRO A 96 8.91 -5.93 -1.61
CA PRO A 96 8.94 -4.85 -0.63
C PRO A 96 7.59 -4.11 -0.58
N LEU A 97 6.51 -4.86 -0.49
CA LEU A 97 5.13 -4.41 -0.43
C LEU A 97 4.43 -5.14 0.71
N GLY A 98 3.77 -4.40 1.59
CA GLY A 98 2.97 -4.94 2.68
C GLY A 98 1.56 -4.38 2.67
N LEU A 99 0.61 -5.15 3.21
CA LEU A 99 -0.77 -4.75 3.43
C LEU A 99 -1.13 -4.99 4.90
N ALA A 100 -1.55 -3.95 5.60
CA ALA A 100 -1.89 -4.02 7.01
C ALA A 100 -3.30 -3.50 7.27
N PHE A 101 -3.98 -4.02 8.30
CA PHE A 101 -5.30 -3.56 8.70
C PHE A 101 -5.40 -3.34 10.19
N ASN A 102 -6.20 -2.32 10.54
CA ASN A 102 -6.68 -2.02 11.88
C ASN A 102 -8.20 -1.93 11.87
N LEU A 103 -8.84 -2.71 12.72
CA LEU A 103 -10.26 -2.64 12.98
C LEU A 103 -10.49 -1.93 14.30
N THR A 104 -11.45 -1.01 14.34
CA THR A 104 -11.74 -0.25 15.55
C THR A 104 -13.14 -0.54 16.08
N GLU A 105 -13.39 -0.26 17.35
CA GLU A 105 -14.73 -0.32 17.94
C GLU A 105 -15.51 1.00 17.76
N VAL A 106 -14.97 1.94 16.98
CA VAL A 106 -15.59 3.24 16.73
C VAL A 106 -16.74 3.08 15.76
N ALA A 107 -17.98 3.27 16.23
CA ALA A 107 -19.17 3.24 15.40
C ALA A 107 -19.10 4.33 14.31
N MET A 108 -19.27 3.92 13.06
CA MET A 108 -19.05 4.75 11.88
C MET A 108 -20.21 4.59 10.89
N ASP A 109 -20.65 5.72 10.37
CA ASP A 109 -21.51 5.82 9.19
C ASP A 109 -20.88 6.77 8.17
N GLU A 110 -21.47 6.92 6.99
CA GLU A 110 -20.89 7.75 5.93
C GLU A 110 -20.82 9.24 6.33
N GLU A 111 -21.75 9.74 7.11
CA GLU A 111 -21.73 11.13 7.57
C GLU A 111 -20.55 11.37 8.49
N LYS A 112 -20.33 10.49 9.46
CA LYS A 112 -19.19 10.54 10.38
C LYS A 112 -17.86 10.32 9.65
N LEU A 113 -17.80 9.38 8.69
CA LEU A 113 -16.63 9.17 7.87
C LEU A 113 -16.28 10.43 7.08
N ASN A 114 -17.29 11.11 6.52
CA ASN A 114 -17.09 12.38 5.82
C ASN A 114 -16.61 13.50 6.74
N ALA A 115 -17.13 13.56 7.96
CA ALA A 115 -16.70 14.53 8.99
C ALA A 115 -15.28 14.24 9.49
N LEU A 116 -14.85 12.97 9.47
CA LEU A 116 -13.52 12.55 9.91
C LEU A 116 -12.40 13.00 8.96
N TYR A 117 -12.70 13.21 7.69
CA TYR A 117 -11.70 13.52 6.65
C TYR A 117 -10.69 14.62 7.02
N PRO A 118 -11.06 15.83 7.47
CA PRO A 118 -10.10 16.86 7.87
C PRO A 118 -9.27 16.45 9.09
N TYR A 119 -9.83 15.60 9.98
CA TYR A 119 -9.14 15.13 11.18
C TYR A 119 -8.06 14.09 10.86
N ILE A 120 -8.28 13.21 9.87
CA ILE A 120 -7.27 12.22 9.41
C ILE A 120 -5.98 12.95 9.04
N LEU A 121 -6.07 14.01 8.24
CA LEU A 121 -4.91 14.80 7.83
C LEU A 121 -4.21 15.46 9.04
N SER A 122 -5.00 15.96 10.00
CA SER A 122 -4.46 16.54 11.23
C SER A 122 -3.78 15.50 12.11
N MET A 123 -4.35 14.31 12.23
CA MET A 123 -3.78 13.20 13.00
C MET A 123 -2.47 12.71 12.38
N LEU A 124 -2.42 12.49 11.06
CA LEU A 124 -1.20 12.07 10.38
C LEU A 124 -0.05 13.06 10.58
N LYS A 125 -0.32 14.36 10.54
CA LYS A 125 0.67 15.40 10.85
C LYS A 125 1.19 15.35 12.28
N LYS A 126 0.38 14.82 13.23
CA LYS A 126 0.74 14.70 14.65
C LYS A 126 1.53 13.41 14.95
N ILE A 127 1.46 12.39 14.10
CA ILE A 127 2.20 11.13 14.30
C ILE A 127 3.72 11.38 14.35
N GLY A 128 4.21 12.40 13.67
CA GLY A 128 5.59 12.82 13.81
C GLY A 128 6.02 13.86 12.77
N PRO A 129 7.11 14.57 13.02
CA PRO A 129 7.66 15.59 12.10
C PRO A 129 8.16 14.98 10.79
N GLY A 130 8.26 13.65 10.71
CA GLY A 130 8.71 12.92 9.52
C GLY A 130 7.58 12.45 8.59
N VAL A 131 6.31 12.82 8.83
CA VAL A 131 5.19 12.47 7.93
C VAL A 131 4.95 13.58 6.92
N ARG A 132 5.08 13.27 5.63
CA ARG A 132 4.78 14.17 4.51
C ARG A 132 3.59 13.65 3.72
N ILE A 133 2.45 14.32 3.84
CA ILE A 133 1.23 14.01 3.09
C ILE A 133 1.43 14.41 1.63
N LEU A 134 1.13 13.53 0.70
CA LEU A 134 1.21 13.75 -0.75
C LEU A 134 -0.16 14.09 -1.33
N SER A 135 -1.18 13.29 -1.01
CA SER A 135 -2.56 13.50 -1.44
C SER A 135 -3.54 12.96 -0.41
N SER A 136 -4.78 13.36 -0.51
CA SER A 136 -5.88 12.72 0.21
C SER A 136 -7.18 12.98 -0.55
N ASP A 137 -7.92 11.91 -0.83
CA ASP A 137 -9.12 11.93 -1.62
C ASP A 137 -10.20 11.05 -1.01
N LYS A 138 -11.47 11.38 -1.33
CA LYS A 138 -12.63 10.55 -1.05
C LYS A 138 -13.07 9.87 -2.34
N LYS A 139 -13.19 8.56 -2.30
CA LYS A 139 -13.70 7.76 -3.43
C LYS A 139 -14.86 6.89 -2.99
N ARG A 140 -15.67 6.45 -3.95
CA ARG A 140 -16.57 5.32 -3.77
C ARG A 140 -16.01 4.16 -4.56
N ILE A 141 -15.71 3.06 -3.87
CA ILE A 141 -15.22 1.81 -4.47
C ILE A 141 -16.35 0.81 -4.31
N HIS A 142 -16.89 0.35 -5.44
CA HIS A 142 -18.18 -0.37 -5.45
C HIS A 142 -19.22 0.44 -4.64
N ASP A 143 -19.83 -0.14 -3.62
CA ASP A 143 -20.81 0.54 -2.77
C ASP A 143 -20.20 1.14 -1.48
N THR A 144 -18.88 1.09 -1.32
CA THR A 144 -18.18 1.50 -0.11
C THR A 144 -17.57 2.89 -0.25
N ALA A 145 -17.89 3.79 0.68
CA ALA A 145 -17.20 5.08 0.80
C ALA A 145 -15.82 4.86 1.43
N VAL A 146 -14.78 5.37 0.77
CA VAL A 146 -13.38 5.20 1.19
C VAL A 146 -12.66 6.54 1.19
N ILE A 147 -11.90 6.82 2.24
CA ILE A 147 -10.94 7.93 2.27
C ILE A 147 -9.56 7.35 2.03
N ILE A 148 -8.89 7.77 0.96
CA ILE A 148 -7.53 7.34 0.62
C ILE A 148 -6.58 8.49 0.92
N THR A 149 -5.52 8.25 1.69
CA THR A 149 -4.50 9.24 2.00
C THR A 149 -3.13 8.67 1.70
N GLU A 150 -2.39 9.36 0.83
CA GLU A 150 -1.02 9.03 0.48
C GLU A 150 -0.04 9.86 1.31
N PHE A 151 0.97 9.23 1.86
CA PHE A 151 2.00 9.93 2.61
C PHE A 151 3.32 9.16 2.60
N ILE A 152 4.41 9.90 2.85
CA ILE A 152 5.73 9.33 3.17
C ILE A 152 5.95 9.51 4.67
N ALA A 153 6.32 8.41 5.34
CA ALA A 153 6.70 8.41 6.74
C ALA A 153 8.20 8.09 6.89
N GLN A 154 8.88 8.85 7.71
CA GLN A 154 10.25 8.53 8.10
C GLN A 154 10.23 7.41 9.13
N THR A 155 10.96 6.34 8.88
CA THR A 155 11.19 5.25 9.84
C THR A 155 12.64 5.28 10.31
N ILE A 156 13.00 4.40 11.24
CA ILE A 156 14.37 4.28 11.76
C ILE A 156 15.35 3.84 10.64
N THR A 157 14.88 3.00 9.72
CA THR A 157 15.72 2.43 8.66
C THR A 157 15.63 3.23 7.37
N GLU A 158 14.45 3.28 6.76
CA GLU A 158 14.23 3.91 5.45
C GLU A 158 12.85 4.57 5.39
N PRO A 159 12.69 5.66 4.64
CA PRO A 159 11.37 6.26 4.45
C PRO A 159 10.43 5.28 3.75
N THR A 160 9.20 5.18 4.23
CA THR A 160 8.14 4.37 3.61
C THR A 160 7.12 5.24 2.89
N TYR A 161 6.70 4.80 1.71
CA TYR A 161 5.52 5.31 1.02
C TYR A 161 4.30 4.51 1.45
N ASN A 162 3.21 5.19 1.77
CA ASN A 162 2.00 4.61 2.32
C ASN A 162 0.77 5.10 1.57
N GLN A 163 -0.18 4.20 1.32
CA GLN A 163 -1.55 4.50 0.92
C GLN A 163 -2.48 3.95 1.99
N GLN A 164 -2.91 4.82 2.90
CA GLN A 164 -3.90 4.47 3.91
C GLN A 164 -5.30 4.67 3.33
N PHE A 165 -6.16 3.67 3.46
CA PHE A 165 -7.56 3.72 3.06
C PHE A 165 -8.45 3.41 4.27
N THR A 166 -9.35 4.34 4.58
CA THR A 166 -10.27 4.26 5.71
C THR A 166 -11.68 4.07 5.19
N PHE A 167 -12.39 3.08 5.71
CA PHE A 167 -13.70 2.67 5.25
C PHE A 167 -14.58 2.19 6.41
N ILE A 168 -15.83 1.85 6.12
CA ILE A 168 -16.78 1.32 7.10
C ILE A 168 -16.87 -0.19 6.90
N LEU A 169 -16.69 -0.93 7.98
CA LEU A 169 -16.87 -2.38 8.03
C LEU A 169 -17.76 -2.73 9.23
N ASP A 170 -18.88 -3.41 9.01
CA ASP A 170 -19.85 -3.80 10.04
C ASP A 170 -20.30 -2.62 10.94
N GLY A 171 -20.51 -1.44 10.35
CA GLY A 171 -20.90 -0.24 11.06
C GLY A 171 -19.80 0.39 11.93
N LYS A 172 -18.55 -0.04 11.79
CA LYS A 172 -17.38 0.45 12.51
C LYS A 172 -16.31 0.96 11.55
N MET A 173 -15.40 1.79 12.08
CA MET A 173 -14.27 2.28 11.30
C MET A 173 -13.22 1.19 11.15
N ALA A 174 -12.83 0.93 9.90
CA ALA A 174 -11.70 0.10 9.53
C ALA A 174 -10.67 0.93 8.74
N ALA A 175 -9.40 0.63 8.90
CA ALA A 175 -8.33 1.25 8.13
C ALA A 175 -7.38 0.18 7.58
N GLY A 176 -7.18 0.20 6.26
CA GLY A 176 -6.13 -0.55 5.58
C GLY A 176 -4.96 0.38 5.26
N ASN A 177 -3.77 -0.18 5.14
CA ASN A 177 -2.57 0.54 4.72
C ASN A 177 -1.72 -0.35 3.81
N LEU A 178 -1.55 0.07 2.57
CA LEU A 178 -0.54 -0.49 1.67
C LEU A 178 0.75 0.32 1.85
N LEU A 179 1.88 -0.35 1.95
CA LEU A 179 3.16 0.30 2.18
C LEU A 179 4.29 -0.37 1.41
N CYS A 180 5.25 0.47 0.98
CA CYS A 180 6.53 0.02 0.44
C CYS A 180 7.63 1.00 0.83
N THR A 181 8.90 0.62 0.65
CA THR A 181 10.01 1.59 0.76
C THR A 181 9.84 2.70 -0.27
N SER A 182 10.05 3.96 0.13
CA SER A 182 9.75 5.14 -0.69
C SER A 182 10.53 5.20 -2.02
N VAL A 183 11.68 4.55 -2.12
CA VAL A 183 12.47 4.43 -3.37
C VAL A 183 11.73 3.65 -4.45
N PHE A 184 10.80 2.78 -4.05
CA PHE A 184 9.98 2.00 -4.97
C PHE A 184 8.60 2.62 -5.25
N MET A 185 8.30 3.80 -4.70
CA MET A 185 6.99 4.46 -4.83
C MET A 185 6.49 4.52 -6.28
N LYS A 186 7.33 4.97 -7.23
CA LYS A 186 6.91 5.10 -8.64
C LYS A 186 6.41 3.79 -9.24
N ARG A 187 7.02 2.66 -8.85
CA ARG A 187 6.70 1.33 -9.35
C ARG A 187 5.47 0.74 -8.69
N TYR A 188 5.37 0.88 -7.36
CA TYR A 188 4.30 0.24 -6.59
C TYR A 188 3.02 1.06 -6.47
N LYS A 189 3.10 2.39 -6.63
CA LYS A 189 1.92 3.26 -6.53
C LYS A 189 0.76 2.84 -7.43
N PRO A 190 0.92 2.58 -8.75
CA PRO A 190 -0.19 2.13 -9.60
C PRO A 190 -0.78 0.80 -9.14
N ILE A 191 0.08 -0.16 -8.75
CA ILE A 191 -0.33 -1.46 -8.24
C ILE A 191 -1.16 -1.32 -6.96
N MET A 192 -0.70 -0.50 -6.01
CA MET A 192 -1.39 -0.25 -4.75
C MET A 192 -2.75 0.43 -4.99
N GLU A 193 -2.82 1.39 -5.92
CA GLU A 193 -4.07 2.05 -6.33
C GLU A 193 -5.07 1.03 -6.87
N GLU A 194 -4.66 0.18 -7.81
CA GLU A 194 -5.51 -0.87 -8.35
C GLU A 194 -5.93 -1.88 -7.28
N MET A 195 -5.03 -2.29 -6.37
CA MET A 195 -5.38 -3.18 -5.25
C MET A 195 -6.50 -2.58 -4.39
N ILE A 196 -6.41 -1.29 -4.03
CA ILE A 196 -7.44 -0.60 -3.25
C ILE A 196 -8.77 -0.56 -4.03
N GLU A 197 -8.74 -0.34 -5.34
CA GLU A 197 -9.93 -0.28 -6.19
C GLU A 197 -10.68 -1.62 -6.28
N THR A 198 -10.04 -2.72 -5.91
CA THR A 198 -10.70 -4.03 -5.81
C THR A 198 -11.36 -4.30 -4.46
N LEU A 199 -11.28 -3.37 -3.50
CA LEU A 199 -11.91 -3.55 -2.18
C LEU A 199 -13.42 -3.79 -2.33
N TYR A 200 -13.87 -4.94 -1.88
CA TYR A 200 -15.28 -5.34 -1.88
C TYR A 200 -15.68 -5.87 -0.51
N ILE A 201 -16.82 -5.41 0.00
CA ILE A 201 -17.42 -5.89 1.26
C ILE A 201 -18.62 -6.75 0.86
N PRO A 202 -18.58 -8.07 1.08
CA PRO A 202 -19.73 -8.94 0.78
C PRO A 202 -20.97 -8.50 1.55
N THR A 203 -22.05 -8.18 0.83
CA THR A 203 -23.35 -7.95 1.44
C THR A 203 -23.98 -9.31 1.74
N GLY A 204 -23.91 -9.79 3.01
CA GLY A 204 -24.62 -11.01 3.35
C GLY A 204 -23.99 -12.00 4.32
N ALA A 205 -23.04 -11.58 5.15
CA ALA A 205 -22.76 -12.32 6.39
C ALA A 205 -23.59 -11.73 7.55
N ALA A 206 -24.91 -11.62 7.36
CA ALA A 206 -25.80 -11.49 8.50
C ALA A 206 -25.69 -12.81 9.29
N THR A 207 -25.12 -12.72 10.49
CA THR A 207 -25.16 -13.76 11.52
C THR A 207 -26.48 -14.51 11.46
N GLU A 208 -26.44 -15.78 11.08
CA GLU A 208 -27.52 -16.70 11.46
C GLU A 208 -27.55 -16.70 12.99
N GLU A 209 -28.47 -15.92 13.57
CA GLU A 209 -28.86 -16.10 14.95
C GLU A 209 -29.39 -17.53 15.03
N GLY A 210 -28.66 -18.40 15.68
CA GLY A 210 -29.07 -19.78 15.95
C GLY A 210 -30.37 -19.75 16.74
N PRO A 211 -31.31 -20.69 16.44
CA PRO A 211 -32.58 -20.78 17.15
C PRO A 211 -32.32 -21.10 18.63
N GLN A 212 -33.03 -20.37 19.48
CA GLN A 212 -33.12 -20.59 20.92
C GLN A 212 -33.73 -21.97 21.25
#